data_9a45defd7a1cf97140416615f3ccbe53
#
_entry.id   9a45defd7a1cf97140416615f3ccbe53
#
_cell.length_a   1.000
_cell.length_b   1.000
_cell.length_c   1.000
_cell.angle_alpha   90.00
_cell.angle_beta   90.00
_cell.angle_gamma   90.00
#
_symmetry.space_group_name_H-M   'P 1'
#
loop_
_entity.id
_entity.type
_entity.pdbx_description
1 polymer ?
#
loop_
_entity_poly.entity_id
_entity_poly.type
_entity_poly.pdbx_seq_one_letter_code
_entity_poly.pdbx_strand_id
1 'polypeptide(L)'
;HIWYLDSGCSNHMCGNKDMFCDLDSSFRESVKLGNNSSLTVQGKGKIHMEVNGLVHAITEVFYVPDLKNNLLSIGQLQENGLAVLIKHGKCKIFHCEKGLIMETGMTHDRMFAVRARFAPKKQQCFSTLTTNQADLWHHRYGHLNWNGLKLLQQKNMVTGLPQFQTSPKVCENCLVGKQHRDLFPKESMWR
;
A
#
# COMPACT_ATOMS: atom_id res chain seq x y z
N HIS A 1 1.12 14.32 11.52
CA HIS A 1 0.16 15.09 10.74
C HIS A 1 -1.22 15.06 11.42
N ILE A 2 -1.95 16.16 11.32
CA ILE A 2 -3.28 16.31 11.93
C ILE A 2 -4.33 16.26 10.82
N TRP A 3 -5.39 15.51 11.08
CA TRP A 3 -6.58 15.42 10.25
C TRP A 3 -7.80 15.81 11.07
N TYR A 4 -8.65 16.62 10.52
CA TYR A 4 -9.89 17.04 11.16
C TYR A 4 -11.07 16.25 10.61
N LEU A 5 -11.89 15.72 11.51
CA LEU A 5 -13.16 15.09 11.15
C LEU A 5 -14.16 16.22 10.86
N ASP A 6 -14.71 16.21 9.65
CA ASP A 6 -15.60 17.27 9.17
C ASP A 6 -16.87 16.67 8.53
N SER A 7 -18.02 17.07 9.05
CA SER A 7 -19.32 16.69 8.48
C SER A 7 -19.75 17.60 7.33
N GLY A 8 -19.09 18.75 7.17
CA GLY A 8 -19.36 19.71 6.11
C GLY A 8 -18.58 19.49 4.82
N CYS A 9 -17.61 18.56 4.81
CA CYS A 9 -16.89 18.22 3.59
C CYS A 9 -17.42 16.91 2.97
N SER A 10 -17.58 16.90 1.65
CA SER A 10 -18.04 15.71 0.90
C SER A 10 -16.97 14.64 0.78
N ASN A 11 -15.71 15.03 0.69
CA ASN A 11 -14.60 14.12 0.39
C ASN A 11 -13.47 14.27 1.41
N HIS A 12 -12.70 13.18 1.60
CA HIS A 12 -11.41 13.25 2.27
C HIS A 12 -10.46 14.13 1.45
N MET A 13 -9.73 15.02 2.10
CA MET A 13 -8.83 15.95 1.40
C MET A 13 -7.49 16.05 2.10
N CYS A 14 -6.42 16.09 1.31
CA CYS A 14 -5.05 16.21 1.79
C CYS A 14 -4.25 17.21 0.96
N GLY A 15 -3.55 18.13 1.64
CA GLY A 15 -2.69 19.13 1.00
C GLY A 15 -1.28 18.65 0.70
N ASN A 16 -0.86 17.49 1.20
CA ASN A 16 0.52 17.00 1.04
C ASN A 16 0.58 15.78 0.13
N LYS A 17 1.23 15.92 -1.02
CA LYS A 17 1.40 14.88 -2.03
C LYS A 17 2.17 13.66 -1.51
N ASP A 18 3.13 13.86 -0.62
CA ASP A 18 4.00 12.78 -0.12
C ASP A 18 3.27 11.78 0.79
N MET A 19 2.06 12.13 1.24
CA MET A 19 1.22 11.24 2.03
C MET A 19 0.55 10.14 1.22
N PHE A 20 0.44 10.33 -0.10
CA PHE A 20 -0.22 9.37 -0.97
C PHE A 20 0.69 8.19 -1.29
N CYS A 21 0.22 6.98 -1.00
CA CYS A 21 0.88 5.75 -1.44
C CYS A 21 0.57 5.43 -2.91
N ASP A 22 -0.61 5.86 -3.36
CA ASP A 22 -1.08 5.77 -4.75
C ASP A 22 -1.85 7.05 -5.07
N LEU A 23 -1.54 7.69 -6.21
CA LEU A 23 -2.13 8.97 -6.61
C LEU A 23 -2.33 9.02 -8.13
N ASP A 24 -3.59 9.05 -8.54
CA ASP A 24 -3.95 9.40 -9.91
C ASP A 24 -3.82 10.93 -10.08
N SER A 25 -2.70 11.35 -10.66
CA SER A 25 -2.41 12.75 -10.95
C SER A 25 -3.12 13.27 -12.22
N SER A 26 -3.90 12.45 -12.92
CA SER A 26 -4.71 12.90 -14.07
C SER A 26 -6.08 13.44 -13.64
N PHE A 27 -6.57 13.00 -12.47
CA PHE A 27 -7.85 13.44 -11.92
C PHE A 27 -7.87 14.95 -11.65
N ARG A 28 -8.94 15.62 -12.09
CA ARG A 28 -9.15 17.05 -11.87
C ARG A 28 -10.58 17.31 -11.47
N GLU A 29 -10.73 18.10 -10.43
CA GLU A 29 -12.04 18.58 -9.93
C GLU A 29 -11.84 19.92 -9.21
N SER A 30 -12.93 20.53 -8.76
CA SER A 30 -12.92 21.71 -7.90
C SER A 30 -13.80 21.48 -6.68
N VAL A 31 -13.31 21.85 -5.51
CA VAL A 31 -14.06 21.80 -4.26
C VAL A 31 -14.36 23.20 -3.77
N LYS A 32 -15.61 23.45 -3.35
CA LYS A 32 -16.00 24.72 -2.72
C LYS A 32 -15.78 24.64 -1.22
N LEU A 33 -15.18 25.67 -0.66
CA LEU A 33 -15.06 25.85 0.78
C LEU A 33 -16.26 26.62 1.34
N GLY A 34 -16.46 26.55 2.66
CA GLY A 34 -17.55 27.24 3.34
C GLY A 34 -17.56 28.79 3.20
N ASN A 35 -16.44 29.38 2.78
CA ASN A 35 -16.31 30.81 2.46
C ASN A 35 -16.58 31.14 0.98
N ASN A 36 -17.18 30.23 0.21
CA ASN A 36 -17.43 30.30 -1.23
C ASN A 36 -16.17 30.34 -2.15
N SER A 37 -14.97 30.26 -1.61
CA SER A 37 -13.79 30.07 -2.45
C SER A 37 -13.74 28.64 -3.02
N SER A 38 -13.15 28.49 -4.20
CA SER A 38 -12.93 27.19 -4.84
C SER A 38 -11.46 26.83 -4.78
N LEU A 39 -11.17 25.59 -4.44
CA LEU A 39 -9.82 25.01 -4.54
C LEU A 39 -9.78 23.96 -5.63
N THR A 40 -8.66 23.89 -6.34
CA THR A 40 -8.44 22.90 -7.40
C THR A 40 -7.96 21.60 -6.83
N VAL A 41 -8.64 20.50 -7.15
CA VAL A 41 -8.17 19.13 -6.90
C VAL A 41 -7.21 18.73 -8.02
N GLN A 42 -5.99 18.35 -7.66
CA GLN A 42 -4.94 18.01 -8.60
C GLN A 42 -4.64 16.50 -8.65
N GLY A 43 -5.46 15.70 -8.01
CA GLY A 43 -5.35 14.25 -8.03
C GLY A 43 -6.31 13.61 -7.03
N LYS A 44 -6.47 12.29 -7.17
CA LYS A 44 -7.27 11.45 -6.27
C LYS A 44 -6.51 10.17 -5.98
N GLY A 45 -6.51 9.73 -4.71
CA GLY A 45 -5.68 8.59 -4.40
C GLY A 45 -5.92 7.96 -3.03
N LYS A 46 -4.93 7.21 -2.59
CA LYS A 46 -4.95 6.40 -1.37
C LYS A 46 -3.84 6.83 -0.41
N ILE A 47 -4.16 6.87 0.86
CA ILE A 47 -3.24 7.18 1.95
C ILE A 47 -3.24 6.03 2.96
N HIS A 48 -2.07 5.67 3.48
CA HIS A 48 -1.94 4.78 4.62
C HIS A 48 -1.73 5.60 5.89
N MET A 49 -2.70 5.53 6.79
CA MET A 49 -2.72 6.27 8.03
C MET A 49 -2.55 5.31 9.21
N GLU A 50 -1.52 5.50 10.02
CA GLU A 50 -1.33 4.76 11.25
C GLU A 50 -1.98 5.51 12.42
N VAL A 51 -2.95 4.86 13.04
CA VAL A 51 -3.66 5.36 14.23
C VAL A 51 -3.62 4.26 15.29
N ASN A 52 -3.17 4.59 16.50
CA ASN A 52 -3.06 3.63 17.61
C ASN A 52 -2.22 2.37 17.28
N GLY A 53 -1.19 2.50 16.43
CA GLY A 53 -0.34 1.39 16.02
C GLY A 53 -0.93 0.50 14.91
N LEU A 54 -2.14 0.80 14.43
CA LEU A 54 -2.78 0.09 13.33
C LEU A 54 -2.77 0.95 12.07
N VAL A 55 -2.44 0.32 10.94
CA VAL A 55 -2.43 1.01 9.64
C VAL A 55 -3.80 0.84 8.97
N HIS A 56 -4.42 1.97 8.68
CA HIS A 56 -5.68 2.06 7.96
C HIS A 56 -5.46 2.63 6.57
N ALA A 57 -6.06 2.01 5.57
CA ALA A 57 -6.08 2.55 4.22
C ALA A 57 -7.27 3.48 4.06
N ILE A 58 -7.01 4.74 3.73
CA ILE A 58 -8.02 5.74 3.37
C ILE A 58 -7.97 5.90 1.86
N THR A 59 -9.07 5.57 1.21
CA THR A 59 -9.20 5.60 -0.26
C THR A 59 -9.94 6.84 -0.72
N GLU A 60 -9.87 7.14 -2.01
CA GLU A 60 -10.61 8.24 -2.63
C GLU A 60 -10.32 9.61 -2.02
N VAL A 61 -9.08 9.83 -1.55
CA VAL A 61 -8.65 11.11 -0.96
C VAL A 61 -8.29 12.09 -2.07
N PHE A 62 -8.85 13.28 -2.04
CA PHE A 62 -8.51 14.36 -2.96
C PHE A 62 -7.19 15.00 -2.57
N TYR A 63 -6.29 15.14 -3.54
CA TYR A 63 -5.10 15.94 -3.40
C TYR A 63 -5.40 17.40 -3.76
N VAL A 64 -5.31 18.26 -2.76
CA VAL A 64 -5.61 19.70 -2.88
C VAL A 64 -4.42 20.49 -2.33
N PRO A 65 -3.44 20.90 -3.17
CA PRO A 65 -2.19 21.52 -2.71
C PRO A 65 -2.38 22.76 -1.82
N ASP A 66 -3.40 23.56 -2.09
CA ASP A 66 -3.69 24.80 -1.36
C ASP A 66 -4.45 24.57 -0.05
N LEU A 67 -4.73 23.32 0.32
CA LEU A 67 -5.45 22.98 1.54
C LEU A 67 -4.53 23.13 2.77
N LYS A 68 -4.93 23.97 3.72
CA LYS A 68 -4.14 24.21 4.94
C LYS A 68 -4.22 23.07 5.95
N ASN A 69 -5.38 22.45 6.07
CA ASN A 69 -5.65 21.37 7.04
C ASN A 69 -6.23 20.16 6.34
N ASN A 70 -5.71 18.97 6.63
CA ASN A 70 -6.25 17.75 6.07
C ASN A 70 -7.62 17.43 6.69
N LEU A 71 -8.56 16.97 5.87
CA LEU A 71 -9.94 16.72 6.25
C LEU A 71 -10.32 15.26 6.03
N LEU A 72 -10.99 14.68 7.03
CA LEU A 72 -11.68 13.39 6.92
C LEU A 72 -13.18 13.63 6.86
N SER A 73 -13.81 13.39 5.74
CA SER A 73 -15.24 13.48 5.56
C SER A 73 -15.97 12.41 6.38
N ILE A 74 -16.84 12.83 7.26
CA ILE A 74 -17.70 11.90 8.03
C ILE A 74 -18.66 11.18 7.08
N GLY A 75 -19.18 11.84 6.06
CA GLY A 75 -20.04 11.22 5.05
C GLY A 75 -19.32 10.09 4.31
N GLN A 76 -18.12 10.36 3.80
CA GLN A 76 -17.33 9.37 3.09
C GLN A 76 -16.88 8.20 3.99
N LEU A 77 -16.59 8.45 5.28
CA LEU A 77 -16.34 7.37 6.24
C LEU A 77 -17.56 6.44 6.37
N GLN A 78 -18.76 7.03 6.43
CA GLN A 78 -20.00 6.28 6.54
C GLN A 78 -20.31 5.48 5.26
N GLU A 79 -20.11 6.05 4.08
CA GLU A 79 -20.22 5.33 2.80
C GLU A 79 -19.30 4.11 2.74
N ASN A 80 -18.12 4.20 3.35
CA ASN A 80 -17.16 3.10 3.46
C ASN A 80 -17.50 2.10 4.60
N GLY A 81 -18.72 2.13 5.15
CA GLY A 81 -19.20 1.18 6.14
C GLY A 81 -18.71 1.43 7.57
N LEU A 82 -18.19 2.62 7.86
CA LEU A 82 -17.75 2.99 9.20
C LEU A 82 -18.86 3.74 9.94
N ALA A 83 -19.09 3.39 11.22
CA ALA A 83 -19.99 4.11 12.08
C ALA A 83 -19.24 5.17 12.88
N VAL A 84 -19.75 6.40 12.89
CA VAL A 84 -19.19 7.52 13.64
C VAL A 84 -20.13 7.89 14.79
N LEU A 85 -19.62 7.79 16.03
CA LEU A 85 -20.35 8.13 17.24
C LEU A 85 -19.72 9.35 17.90
N ILE A 86 -20.46 10.43 18.00
CA ILE A 86 -20.04 11.64 18.70
C ILE A 86 -20.88 11.76 19.97
N LYS A 87 -20.22 11.64 21.14
CA LYS A 87 -20.90 11.73 22.43
C LYS A 87 -19.91 12.16 23.53
N HIS A 88 -20.39 12.98 24.48
CA HIS A 88 -19.63 13.42 25.65
C HIS A 88 -18.22 13.97 25.32
N GLY A 89 -18.12 14.82 24.30
CA GLY A 89 -16.84 15.42 23.90
C GLY A 89 -15.84 14.46 23.25
N LYS A 90 -16.29 13.26 22.85
CA LYS A 90 -15.48 12.26 22.16
C LYS A 90 -16.10 11.89 20.83
N CYS A 91 -15.26 11.62 19.83
CA CYS A 91 -15.65 11.03 18.58
C CYS A 91 -15.00 9.64 18.46
N LYS A 92 -15.82 8.63 18.20
CA LYS A 92 -15.41 7.23 18.02
C LYS A 92 -15.80 6.76 16.64
N ILE A 93 -14.90 6.07 15.97
CA ILE A 93 -15.14 5.47 14.66
C ILE A 93 -15.02 3.95 14.78
N PHE A 94 -16.05 3.24 14.32
CA PHE A 94 -16.17 1.79 14.41
C PHE A 94 -16.25 1.17 13.01
N HIS A 95 -15.67 -0.01 12.88
CA HIS A 95 -15.90 -0.91 11.76
C HIS A 95 -16.81 -2.05 12.22
N CYS A 96 -17.72 -2.52 11.38
CA CYS A 96 -18.70 -3.57 11.74
C CYS A 96 -18.04 -4.85 12.28
N GLU A 97 -16.91 -5.25 11.72
CA GLU A 97 -16.22 -6.49 12.11
C GLU A 97 -15.03 -6.24 13.06
N LYS A 98 -14.33 -5.12 12.91
CA LYS A 98 -13.09 -4.83 13.66
C LYS A 98 -13.34 -4.07 14.96
N GLY A 99 -14.57 -3.63 15.20
CA GLY A 99 -14.93 -2.83 16.37
C GLY A 99 -14.36 -1.41 16.31
N LEU A 100 -13.89 -0.89 17.43
CA LEU A 100 -13.36 0.48 17.54
C LEU A 100 -12.05 0.62 16.77
N ILE A 101 -12.05 1.50 15.74
CA ILE A 101 -10.88 1.83 14.94
C ILE A 101 -10.09 2.98 15.55
N MET A 102 -10.80 4.07 15.90
CA MET A 102 -10.16 5.23 16.50
C MET A 102 -11.10 5.98 17.43
N GLU A 103 -10.49 6.64 18.41
CA GLU A 103 -11.17 7.56 19.33
C GLU A 103 -10.36 8.85 19.41
N THR A 104 -11.04 9.99 19.36
CA THR A 104 -10.42 11.28 19.58
C THR A 104 -11.30 12.17 20.47
N GLY A 105 -10.64 13.01 21.27
CA GLY A 105 -11.32 14.03 22.08
C GLY A 105 -11.58 15.31 21.28
N MET A 106 -12.59 16.04 21.71
CA MET A 106 -12.87 17.37 21.20
C MET A 106 -11.75 18.35 21.61
N THR A 107 -11.25 19.12 20.67
CA THR A 107 -10.28 20.19 20.94
C THR A 107 -10.95 21.40 21.58
N HIS A 108 -10.14 22.34 22.06
CA HIS A 108 -10.63 23.64 22.59
C HIS A 108 -11.53 24.36 21.57
N ASP A 109 -11.21 24.28 20.29
CA ASP A 109 -11.96 24.90 19.20
C ASP A 109 -13.18 24.07 18.75
N ARG A 110 -13.58 23.10 19.56
CA ARG A 110 -14.72 22.21 19.29
C ARG A 110 -14.60 21.37 18.01
N MET A 111 -13.37 21.09 17.59
CA MET A 111 -13.06 20.21 16.47
C MET A 111 -12.63 18.82 16.97
N PHE A 112 -12.82 17.79 16.15
CA PHE A 112 -12.28 16.47 16.40
C PHE A 112 -11.06 16.26 15.50
N ALA A 113 -9.88 16.14 16.12
CA ALA A 113 -8.61 16.04 15.43
C ALA A 113 -8.00 14.65 15.64
N VAL A 114 -7.66 13.98 14.56
CA VAL A 114 -6.95 12.70 14.55
C VAL A 114 -5.49 12.95 14.27
N ARG A 115 -4.61 12.54 15.19
CA ARG A 115 -3.16 12.55 14.97
C ARG A 115 -2.75 11.23 14.35
N ALA A 116 -2.35 11.28 13.10
CA ALA A 116 -1.89 10.12 12.37
C ALA A 116 -0.40 10.20 12.08
N ARG A 117 0.27 9.06 12.19
CA ARG A 117 1.59 8.85 11.58
C ARG A 117 1.36 8.27 10.18
N PHE A 118 2.19 8.67 9.25
CA PHE A 118 2.18 8.02 7.94
C PHE A 118 3.16 6.87 8.00
N ALA A 119 2.69 5.69 7.63
CA ALA A 119 3.59 4.64 7.26
C ALA A 119 4.36 5.19 6.03
N PRO A 120 5.69 5.34 6.11
CA PRO A 120 6.45 5.73 4.92
C PRO A 120 6.05 4.77 3.82
N LYS A 121 6.02 5.27 2.56
CA LYS A 121 5.96 4.37 1.40
C LYS A 121 6.95 3.26 1.74
N LYS A 122 6.46 2.08 2.12
CA LYS A 122 7.31 0.91 2.02
C LYS A 122 7.67 0.93 0.55
N GLN A 123 8.85 1.44 0.23
CA GLN A 123 9.49 0.97 -0.97
C GLN A 123 9.39 -0.52 -0.79
N GLN A 124 8.49 -1.15 -1.53
CA GLN A 124 8.57 -2.56 -1.78
C GLN A 124 9.85 -2.73 -2.59
N CYS A 125 10.98 -2.60 -1.93
CA CYS A 125 12.05 -3.50 -2.23
C CYS A 125 11.37 -4.86 -2.12
N PHE A 126 11.35 -5.63 -3.19
CA PHE A 126 11.07 -7.04 -3.14
C PHE A 126 12.13 -7.68 -2.22
N SER A 127 12.08 -7.36 -0.94
CA SER A 127 12.68 -8.19 0.09
C SER A 127 11.76 -9.38 0.18
N THR A 128 11.99 -10.30 -0.72
CA THR A 128 11.61 -11.69 -0.50
C THR A 128 12.10 -11.97 0.91
N LEU A 129 11.19 -12.18 1.85
CA LEU A 129 11.46 -12.69 3.19
C LEU A 129 11.87 -14.19 3.07
N THR A 130 12.76 -14.47 2.14
CA THR A 130 13.39 -15.77 2.03
C THR A 130 14.65 -15.67 2.87
N THR A 131 14.62 -16.30 4.02
CA THR A 131 15.78 -16.52 4.90
C THR A 131 16.89 -17.32 4.19
N ASN A 132 16.63 -17.89 3.02
CA ASN A 132 17.55 -18.65 2.21
C ASN A 132 18.12 -17.77 1.07
N GLN A 133 19.41 -17.50 1.13
CA GLN A 133 20.11 -16.72 0.09
C GLN A 133 20.02 -17.37 -1.30
N ALA A 134 19.95 -18.68 -1.37
CA ALA A 134 19.82 -19.39 -2.65
C ALA A 134 18.47 -19.11 -3.33
N ASP A 135 17.37 -19.03 -2.57
CA ASP A 135 16.05 -18.65 -3.09
C ASP A 135 16.06 -17.21 -3.61
N LEU A 136 16.69 -16.30 -2.86
CA LEU A 136 16.83 -14.91 -3.27
C LEU A 136 17.53 -14.76 -4.61
N TRP A 137 18.66 -15.44 -4.80
CA TRP A 137 19.43 -15.38 -6.03
C TRP A 137 18.78 -16.15 -7.18
N HIS A 138 18.05 -17.23 -6.88
CA HIS A 138 17.20 -17.93 -7.85
C HIS A 138 16.19 -16.97 -8.50
N HIS A 139 15.51 -16.14 -7.71
CA HIS A 139 14.58 -15.13 -8.22
C HIS A 139 15.29 -13.96 -8.94
N ARG A 140 16.41 -13.47 -8.40
CA ARG A 140 17.19 -12.37 -9.02
C ARG A 140 17.72 -12.71 -10.41
N TYR A 141 18.05 -13.96 -10.64
CA TYR A 141 18.49 -14.46 -11.94
C TYR A 141 17.35 -15.04 -12.80
N GLY A 142 16.13 -14.53 -12.62
CA GLY A 142 15.00 -14.95 -13.44
C GLY A 142 14.68 -16.44 -13.33
N HIS A 143 14.68 -16.95 -12.11
CA HIS A 143 14.42 -18.36 -11.79
C HIS A 143 15.50 -19.33 -12.33
N LEU A 144 16.77 -18.92 -12.27
CA LEU A 144 17.89 -19.78 -12.63
C LEU A 144 17.94 -21.00 -11.71
N ASN A 145 18.14 -22.17 -12.28
CA ASN A 145 18.19 -23.43 -11.52
C ASN A 145 19.42 -23.49 -10.58
N TRP A 146 19.36 -24.39 -9.60
CA TRP A 146 20.39 -24.56 -8.59
C TRP A 146 21.77 -24.88 -9.17
N ASN A 147 21.83 -25.77 -10.18
CA ASN A 147 23.09 -26.13 -10.81
C ASN A 147 23.71 -24.94 -11.56
N GLY A 148 22.89 -24.10 -12.17
CA GLY A 148 23.31 -22.82 -12.78
C GLY A 148 23.90 -21.87 -11.75
N LEU A 149 23.23 -21.67 -10.60
CA LEU A 149 23.74 -20.83 -9.52
C LEU A 149 25.07 -21.33 -8.97
N LYS A 150 25.22 -22.66 -8.76
CA LYS A 150 26.49 -23.27 -8.35
C LYS A 150 27.60 -23.08 -9.38
N LEU A 151 27.27 -23.21 -10.65
CA LEU A 151 28.25 -23.03 -11.73
C LEU A 151 28.78 -21.60 -11.77
N LEU A 152 27.90 -20.62 -11.65
CA LEU A 152 28.28 -19.20 -11.59
C LEU A 152 29.22 -18.92 -10.41
N GLN A 153 28.94 -19.55 -9.26
CA GLN A 153 29.75 -19.40 -8.05
C GLN A 153 31.13 -20.10 -8.22
N GLN A 154 31.15 -21.38 -8.62
CA GLN A 154 32.36 -22.15 -8.74
C GLN A 154 33.37 -21.60 -9.76
N LYS A 155 32.85 -21.03 -10.84
CA LYS A 155 33.68 -20.45 -11.90
C LYS A 155 33.93 -18.95 -11.72
N ASN A 156 33.51 -18.35 -10.60
CA ASN A 156 33.63 -16.89 -10.33
C ASN A 156 33.15 -16.01 -11.50
N MET A 157 32.08 -16.46 -12.19
CA MET A 157 31.58 -15.76 -13.36
C MET A 157 30.86 -14.43 -13.02
N VAL A 158 30.54 -14.24 -11.75
CA VAL A 158 29.81 -13.05 -11.23
C VAL A 158 30.45 -12.57 -9.94
N THR A 159 30.73 -11.29 -9.84
CA THR A 159 31.22 -10.66 -8.61
C THR A 159 30.08 -10.41 -7.64
N GLY A 160 30.32 -10.63 -6.33
CA GLY A 160 29.32 -10.36 -5.28
C GLY A 160 28.29 -11.48 -5.07
N LEU A 161 28.45 -12.64 -5.72
CA LEU A 161 27.63 -13.81 -5.46
C LEU A 161 28.04 -14.45 -4.12
N PRO A 162 27.12 -14.64 -3.14
CA PRO A 162 27.46 -15.24 -1.86
C PRO A 162 27.70 -16.74 -2.01
N GLN A 163 28.36 -17.32 -1.01
CA GLN A 163 28.46 -18.76 -0.93
C GLN A 163 27.14 -19.39 -0.48
N PHE A 164 26.57 -20.25 -1.31
CA PHE A 164 25.34 -20.96 -0.99
C PHE A 164 25.63 -22.23 -0.17
N GLN A 165 25.02 -22.31 1.01
CA GLN A 165 25.15 -23.50 1.87
C GLN A 165 24.01 -24.50 1.65
N THR A 166 22.86 -24.04 1.22
CA THR A 166 21.64 -24.82 1.03
C THR A 166 21.05 -24.61 -0.35
N SER A 167 20.37 -25.63 -0.90
CA SER A 167 19.63 -25.49 -2.14
C SER A 167 18.40 -24.57 -1.97
N PRO A 168 17.94 -23.88 -3.02
CA PRO A 168 16.68 -23.16 -2.98
C PRO A 168 15.52 -24.12 -2.73
N LYS A 169 14.46 -23.60 -2.09
CA LYS A 169 13.20 -24.32 -1.96
C LYS A 169 12.59 -24.54 -3.35
N VAL A 170 11.67 -25.50 -3.43
CA VAL A 170 10.91 -25.72 -4.66
C VAL A 170 10.11 -24.45 -4.97
N CYS A 171 10.36 -23.86 -6.13
CA CYS A 171 9.71 -22.64 -6.55
C CYS A 171 8.42 -22.98 -7.31
N GLU A 172 7.27 -22.56 -6.81
CA GLU A 172 5.97 -22.80 -7.45
C GLU A 172 5.89 -22.25 -8.88
N ASN A 173 6.43 -21.06 -9.10
CA ASN A 173 6.48 -20.47 -10.44
C ASN A 173 7.33 -21.30 -11.43
N CYS A 174 8.40 -21.92 -10.95
CA CYS A 174 9.21 -22.84 -11.76
C CYS A 174 8.48 -24.15 -12.06
N LEU A 175 7.69 -24.66 -11.11
CA LEU A 175 6.88 -25.85 -11.32
C LEU A 175 5.82 -25.64 -12.39
N VAL A 176 5.16 -24.50 -12.34
CA VAL A 176 4.10 -24.16 -13.32
C VAL A 176 4.70 -23.78 -14.68
N GLY A 177 5.77 -22.96 -14.68
CA GLY A 177 6.34 -22.40 -15.92
C GLY A 177 7.33 -23.29 -16.65
N LYS A 178 7.93 -24.29 -15.98
CA LYS A 178 8.94 -25.21 -16.55
C LYS A 178 8.42 -26.64 -16.58
N GLN A 179 7.26 -26.85 -17.20
CA GLN A 179 6.72 -28.18 -17.41
C GLN A 179 7.68 -29.00 -18.28
N HIS A 180 7.87 -30.29 -17.92
CA HIS A 180 8.61 -31.22 -18.75
C HIS A 180 7.95 -31.30 -20.12
N ARG A 181 8.71 -31.02 -21.18
CA ARG A 181 8.30 -31.36 -22.53
C ARG A 181 8.37 -32.88 -22.65
N ASP A 182 7.30 -33.49 -23.16
CA ASP A 182 7.32 -34.91 -23.55
C ASP A 182 8.42 -35.12 -24.57
N LEU A 183 9.13 -36.26 -24.44
CA LEU A 183 10.13 -36.61 -25.40
C LEU A 183 9.48 -36.79 -26.78
N PHE A 184 10.05 -36.15 -27.80
CA PHE A 184 9.60 -36.37 -29.17
C PHE A 184 9.73 -37.87 -29.48
N PRO A 185 8.73 -38.51 -30.13
CA PRO A 185 8.84 -39.87 -30.59
C PRO A 185 10.03 -40.00 -31.52
N LYS A 186 10.89 -41.03 -31.25
CA LYS A 186 12.14 -41.28 -32.01
C LYS A 186 11.87 -41.68 -33.46
N GLU A 187 10.66 -42.04 -33.77
CA GLU A 187 10.25 -42.43 -35.13
C GLU A 187 8.98 -41.70 -35.50
N SER A 188 8.94 -41.11 -36.71
CA SER A 188 7.74 -40.46 -37.19
C SER A 188 6.75 -41.54 -37.65
N MET A 189 5.55 -41.53 -37.10
CA MET A 189 4.46 -42.42 -37.55
C MET A 189 3.76 -41.94 -38.86
N TRP A 190 4.45 -41.04 -39.57
CA TRP A 190 3.98 -40.47 -40.82
C TRP A 190 4.74 -41.08 -41.98
N ARG A 191 4.10 -41.95 -42.69
CA ARG A 191 4.37 -42.29 -44.11
C ARG A 191 3.09 -42.47 -44.83
#